data_ef5c85abe16e55fa9ec0d15b237bf291
#
_entry.id   ef5c85abe16e55fa9ec0d15b237bf291
#
_cell.length_a   1.000
_cell.length_b   1.000
_cell.length_c   1.000
_cell.angle_alpha   90.00
_cell.angle_beta   90.00
_cell.angle_gamma   90.00
#
_symmetry.space_group_name_H-M   'P 1'
#
loop_
_entity.id
_entity.type
_entity.pdbx_description
1 polymer ?
#
loop_
_entity_poly.entity_id
_entity_poly.type
_entity_poly.pdbx_seq_one_letter_code
_entity_poly.pdbx_strand_id
1 'polypeptide(L)'
;FHCERLVFSDTDTPDVDNLFARIGTGGPHLCFAGHTDVVPQGDEAIWSSPPFAAEIRDGQVWGRGATDMKGSVAAFAAAALDFVRENPAFKGSISFLITNDEEGPAINGTVKVLEWMKANGEVPDHCLVGEPSCTDALGDTIKIGRRGSLSFIVQVDGKQGHSAYPQQADNPIPTLARI
;
A
#
# COMPACT_ATOMS: atom_id res chain seq x y z
N PHE A 1 18.94 13.45 4.38
CA PHE A 1 18.09 13.12 3.23
C PHE A 1 17.61 14.38 2.54
N HIS A 2 17.68 14.41 1.22
CA HIS A 2 16.95 15.34 0.38
C HIS A 2 15.54 14.78 0.16
N CYS A 3 14.53 15.61 0.41
CA CYS A 3 13.14 15.19 0.40
C CYS A 3 12.34 15.99 -0.62
N GLU A 4 11.61 15.29 -1.48
CA GLU A 4 10.69 15.83 -2.46
C GLU A 4 9.26 15.42 -2.11
N ARG A 5 8.40 16.41 -1.87
CA ARG A 5 6.96 16.20 -1.74
C ARG A 5 6.34 16.19 -3.13
N LEU A 6 5.74 15.10 -3.51
CA LEU A 6 5.17 14.88 -4.83
C LEU A 6 3.64 14.77 -4.71
N VAL A 7 2.94 15.77 -5.19
CA VAL A 7 1.47 15.77 -5.22
C VAL A 7 1.02 15.45 -6.63
N PHE A 8 0.26 14.38 -6.76
CA PHE A 8 -0.31 13.96 -8.03
C PHE A 8 -1.83 13.91 -7.97
N SER A 9 -2.45 14.25 -9.10
CA SER A 9 -3.89 14.18 -9.31
C SER A 9 -4.20 13.66 -10.70
N ASP A 10 -5.43 13.23 -10.91
CA ASP A 10 -5.98 12.87 -12.21
C ASP A 10 -7.45 13.28 -12.27
N THR A 11 -8.05 13.21 -13.47
CA THR A 11 -9.45 13.53 -13.65
C THR A 11 -10.33 12.70 -12.73
N ASP A 12 -11.20 13.36 -11.97
CA ASP A 12 -12.15 12.75 -11.03
C ASP A 12 -11.51 11.96 -9.87
N THR A 13 -10.23 12.20 -9.56
CA THR A 13 -9.55 11.62 -8.41
C THR A 13 -9.04 12.70 -7.45
N PRO A 14 -8.97 12.43 -6.14
CA PRO A 14 -8.38 13.36 -5.19
C PRO A 14 -6.87 13.50 -5.41
N ASP A 15 -6.33 14.65 -4.99
CA ASP A 15 -4.90 14.84 -4.89
C ASP A 15 -4.31 13.88 -3.86
N VAL A 16 -3.17 13.29 -4.21
CA VAL A 16 -2.42 12.38 -3.33
C VAL A 16 -1.03 12.92 -3.07
N ASP A 17 -0.70 13.04 -1.80
CA ASP A 17 0.63 13.37 -1.32
C ASP A 17 1.51 12.12 -1.31
N ASN A 18 2.66 12.23 -1.97
CA ASN A 18 3.69 11.20 -1.94
C ASN A 18 5.01 11.83 -1.50
N LEU A 19 5.93 11.00 -1.03
CA LEU A 19 7.27 11.41 -0.64
C LEU A 19 8.30 10.58 -1.39
N PHE A 20 9.25 11.27 -2.01
CA PHE A 20 10.54 10.69 -2.37
C PHE A 20 11.62 11.32 -1.51
N ALA A 21 12.49 10.51 -0.92
CA ALA A 21 13.62 11.02 -0.14
C ALA A 21 14.87 10.21 -0.45
N ARG A 22 16.02 10.88 -0.60
CA ARG A 22 17.29 10.22 -0.92
C ARG A 22 18.45 10.79 -0.11
N ILE A 23 19.37 9.93 0.25
CA ILE A 23 20.70 10.28 0.75
C ILE A 23 21.76 9.52 -0.02
N GLY A 24 22.92 10.17 -0.25
CA GLY A 24 23.97 9.65 -1.12
C GLY A 24 23.69 9.90 -2.60
N THR A 25 24.73 9.83 -3.42
CA THR A 25 24.67 10.14 -4.86
C THR A 25 25.27 9.04 -5.74
N GLY A 26 25.87 8.02 -5.11
CA GLY A 26 26.52 6.91 -5.83
C GLY A 26 25.62 5.68 -5.94
N GLY A 27 26.13 4.70 -6.68
CA GLY A 27 25.60 3.35 -6.70
C GLY A 27 26.39 2.39 -5.77
N PRO A 28 25.79 1.27 -5.34
CA PRO A 28 24.41 0.87 -5.63
C PRO A 28 23.35 1.75 -4.94
N HIS A 29 22.18 1.85 -5.55
CA HIS A 29 21.04 2.59 -5.05
C HIS A 29 19.98 1.62 -4.52
N LEU A 30 19.74 1.63 -3.22
CA LEU A 30 18.69 0.87 -2.55
C LEU A 30 17.47 1.79 -2.31
N CYS A 31 16.30 1.40 -2.80
CA CYS A 31 15.04 2.06 -2.52
C CYS A 31 14.18 1.22 -1.58
N PHE A 32 13.63 1.84 -0.54
CA PHE A 32 12.53 1.28 0.22
C PHE A 32 11.22 1.86 -0.31
N ALA A 33 10.27 0.99 -0.65
CA ALA A 33 8.93 1.38 -1.06
C ALA A 33 7.89 0.96 -0.02
N GLY A 34 6.97 1.86 0.27
CA GLY A 34 5.89 1.63 1.21
C GLY A 34 4.79 2.67 1.10
N HIS A 35 3.76 2.50 1.94
CA HIS A 35 2.60 3.39 1.94
C HIS A 35 2.19 3.84 3.35
N THR A 36 1.39 4.89 3.42
CA THR A 36 0.86 5.44 4.67
C THR A 36 -0.65 5.47 4.74
N ASP A 37 -1.33 5.31 3.62
CA ASP A 37 -2.78 5.07 3.59
C ASP A 37 -3.11 3.68 4.17
N VAL A 38 -4.38 3.47 4.45
CA VAL A 38 -4.87 2.23 5.07
C VAL A 38 -6.27 1.92 4.55
N VAL A 39 -6.61 0.64 4.48
CA VAL A 39 -8.00 0.22 4.25
C VAL A 39 -8.91 0.71 5.37
N PRO A 40 -10.22 0.89 5.11
CA PRO A 40 -11.18 1.25 6.14
C PRO A 40 -11.10 0.32 7.34
N GLN A 41 -11.27 0.88 8.54
CA GLN A 41 -11.17 0.13 9.80
C GLN A 41 -12.31 -0.88 10.01
N GLY A 42 -13.40 -0.77 9.25
CA GLY A 42 -14.60 -1.57 9.44
C GLY A 42 -15.41 -1.13 10.66
N ASP A 43 -16.14 -2.06 11.27
CA ASP A 43 -16.93 -1.80 12.46
C ASP A 43 -16.01 -1.58 13.68
N GLU A 44 -15.99 -0.37 14.22
CA GLU A 44 -15.15 -0.03 15.39
C GLU A 44 -15.54 -0.79 16.66
N ALA A 45 -16.79 -1.29 16.74
CA ALA A 45 -17.24 -2.05 17.90
C ALA A 45 -16.54 -3.39 18.09
N ILE A 46 -15.94 -3.94 17.03
CA ILE A 46 -15.17 -5.19 17.09
C ILE A 46 -13.71 -5.00 17.47
N TRP A 47 -13.23 -3.76 17.54
CA TRP A 47 -11.86 -3.46 17.94
C TRP A 47 -11.72 -3.49 19.46
N SER A 48 -10.59 -4.04 19.95
CA SER A 48 -10.27 -4.06 21.38
C SER A 48 -9.78 -2.71 21.93
N SER A 49 -9.51 -1.76 21.03
CA SER A 49 -9.16 -0.36 21.29
C SER A 49 -9.47 0.47 20.05
N PRO A 50 -9.60 1.80 20.15
CA PRO A 50 -9.83 2.64 18.98
C PRO A 50 -8.79 2.39 17.90
N PRO A 51 -9.18 2.13 16.63
CA PRO A 51 -8.27 1.65 15.59
C PRO A 51 -7.12 2.60 15.23
N PHE A 52 -7.26 3.87 15.56
CA PHE A 52 -6.23 4.90 15.29
C PHE A 52 -5.57 5.46 16.56
N ALA A 53 -5.76 4.83 17.71
CA ALA A 53 -5.14 5.26 18.98
C ALA A 53 -3.65 4.90 19.08
N ALA A 54 -3.19 3.94 18.28
CA ALA A 54 -1.82 3.43 18.31
C ALA A 54 -1.37 3.02 19.72
N GLU A 55 -2.23 2.31 20.45
CA GLU A 55 -1.94 1.86 21.79
C GLU A 55 -0.75 0.91 21.83
N ILE A 56 0.09 1.07 22.86
CA ILE A 56 1.19 0.13 23.10
C ILE A 56 0.77 -0.80 24.24
N ARG A 57 0.64 -2.09 23.94
CA ARG A 57 0.30 -3.14 24.89
C ARG A 57 1.23 -4.32 24.71
N ASP A 58 1.80 -4.84 25.80
CA ASP A 58 2.69 -6.00 25.80
C ASP A 58 3.86 -5.88 24.79
N GLY A 59 4.40 -4.65 24.63
CA GLY A 59 5.48 -4.37 23.68
C GLY A 59 5.07 -4.33 22.20
N GLN A 60 3.77 -4.34 21.91
CA GLN A 60 3.23 -4.29 20.54
C GLN A 60 2.42 -3.01 20.33
N VAL A 61 2.50 -2.45 19.13
CA VAL A 61 1.64 -1.33 18.69
C VAL A 61 0.36 -1.89 18.09
N TRP A 62 -0.77 -1.50 18.66
CA TRP A 62 -2.10 -1.93 18.22
C TRP A 62 -2.80 -0.81 17.45
N GLY A 63 -3.27 -1.11 16.24
CA GLY A 63 -4.01 -0.15 15.44
C GLY A 63 -4.03 -0.46 13.95
N ARG A 64 -4.94 0.17 13.22
CA ARG A 64 -5.03 0.09 11.77
C ARG A 64 -3.76 0.70 11.16
N GLY A 65 -3.12 -0.04 10.22
CA GLY A 65 -1.88 0.39 9.58
C GLY A 65 -0.61 0.16 10.41
N ALA A 66 -0.69 -0.44 11.61
CA ALA A 66 0.50 -0.74 12.41
C ALA A 66 1.37 -1.81 11.74
N THR A 67 0.76 -2.91 11.27
CA THR A 67 1.44 -3.98 10.55
C THR A 67 1.53 -3.67 9.05
N ASP A 68 0.49 -3.14 8.47
CA ASP A 68 0.35 -2.80 7.06
C ASP A 68 0.14 -1.29 6.91
N MET A 69 1.21 -0.48 6.58
CA MET A 69 2.58 -0.96 6.72
C MET A 69 3.46 0.09 7.41
N LYS A 70 2.85 0.97 8.27
CA LYS A 70 3.59 2.06 8.93
C LYS A 70 4.71 1.55 9.86
N GLY A 71 4.55 0.33 10.43
CA GLY A 71 5.58 -0.29 11.25
C GLY A 71 6.88 -0.55 10.48
N SER A 72 6.79 -1.13 9.27
CA SER A 72 7.96 -1.38 8.44
C SER A 72 8.56 -0.09 7.88
N VAL A 73 7.73 0.92 7.54
CA VAL A 73 8.22 2.26 7.16
C VAL A 73 9.06 2.87 8.28
N ALA A 74 8.57 2.85 9.52
CA ALA A 74 9.28 3.37 10.68
C ALA A 74 10.56 2.58 10.99
N ALA A 75 10.51 1.25 10.91
CA ALA A 75 11.65 0.38 11.14
C ALA A 75 12.78 0.62 10.11
N PHE A 76 12.43 0.72 8.81
CA PHE A 76 13.42 1.01 7.79
C PHE A 76 13.99 2.42 7.94
N ALA A 77 13.16 3.42 8.26
CA ALA A 77 13.63 4.78 8.51
C ALA A 77 14.65 4.83 9.67
N ALA A 78 14.35 4.17 10.78
CA ALA A 78 15.27 4.08 11.90
C ALA A 78 16.59 3.39 11.50
N ALA A 79 16.51 2.24 10.83
CA ALA A 79 17.69 1.51 10.37
C ALA A 79 18.54 2.32 9.39
N ALA A 80 17.90 3.05 8.45
CA ALA A 80 18.63 3.90 7.50
C ALA A 80 19.33 5.07 8.19
N LEU A 81 18.68 5.70 9.18
CA LEU A 81 19.29 6.77 9.98
C LEU A 81 20.47 6.27 10.80
N ASP A 82 20.34 5.12 11.43
CA ASP A 82 21.42 4.49 12.21
C ASP A 82 22.60 4.13 11.31
N PHE A 83 22.32 3.49 10.15
CA PHE A 83 23.35 3.15 9.18
C PHE A 83 24.12 4.38 8.70
N VAL A 84 23.45 5.46 8.34
CA VAL A 84 24.10 6.70 7.87
C VAL A 84 24.92 7.34 8.98
N ARG A 85 24.45 7.32 10.23
CA ARG A 85 25.16 7.86 11.38
C ARG A 85 26.46 7.07 11.66
N GLU A 86 26.39 5.74 11.56
CA GLU A 86 27.51 4.85 11.80
C GLU A 86 28.50 4.80 10.63
N ASN A 87 28.03 5.11 9.42
CA ASN A 87 28.82 5.03 8.19
C ASN A 87 28.80 6.37 7.41
N PRO A 88 29.36 7.47 7.96
CA PRO A 88 29.23 8.80 7.34
C PRO A 88 29.90 8.93 5.97
N ALA A 89 30.79 8.00 5.61
CA ALA A 89 31.48 7.94 4.32
C ALA A 89 31.01 6.78 3.44
N PHE A 90 29.78 6.26 3.66
CA PHE A 90 29.25 5.18 2.84
C PHE A 90 29.17 5.60 1.37
N LYS A 91 29.41 4.64 0.49
CA LYS A 91 29.28 4.82 -0.95
C LYS A 91 27.96 4.19 -1.39
N GLY A 92 27.27 4.81 -2.33
CA GLY A 92 25.97 4.39 -2.75
C GLY A 92 24.88 5.38 -2.33
N SER A 93 23.64 4.98 -2.41
CA SER A 93 22.52 5.80 -1.98
C SER A 93 21.37 4.95 -1.42
N ILE A 94 20.62 5.57 -0.51
CA ILE A 94 19.40 5.01 0.08
C ILE A 94 18.26 5.98 -0.23
N SER A 95 17.15 5.47 -0.71
CA SER A 95 15.95 6.28 -0.94
C SER A 95 14.71 5.64 -0.35
N PHE A 96 13.69 6.49 -0.20
CA PHE A 96 12.34 6.14 0.17
C PHE A 96 11.40 6.56 -0.95
N LEU A 97 10.50 5.68 -1.34
CA LEU A 97 9.29 5.96 -2.09
C LEU A 97 8.14 5.67 -1.14
N ILE A 98 7.45 6.70 -0.68
CA ILE A 98 6.29 6.55 0.21
C ILE A 98 5.08 7.15 -0.49
N THR A 99 4.05 6.33 -0.69
CA THR A 99 2.78 6.75 -1.26
C THR A 99 1.68 6.83 -0.20
N ASN A 100 0.62 7.56 -0.54
CA ASN A 100 -0.62 7.60 0.24
C ASN A 100 -1.83 7.16 -0.62
N ASP A 101 -1.58 6.32 -1.62
CA ASP A 101 -2.59 5.73 -2.52
C ASP A 101 -2.12 4.33 -3.00
N GLU A 102 -1.92 3.41 -2.04
CA GLU A 102 -1.67 2.00 -2.33
C GLU A 102 -2.92 1.17 -2.11
N GLU A 103 -3.63 1.41 -1.02
CA GLU A 103 -4.82 0.71 -0.56
C GLU A 103 -6.13 1.24 -1.20
N GLY A 104 -6.03 2.35 -1.90
CA GLY A 104 -7.13 3.02 -2.57
C GLY A 104 -7.20 2.70 -4.07
N PRO A 105 -7.54 3.70 -4.92
CA PRO A 105 -7.60 3.54 -6.37
C PRO A 105 -6.25 3.20 -7.02
N ALA A 106 -5.13 3.49 -6.35
CA ALA A 106 -3.75 3.28 -6.81
C ALA A 106 -3.42 4.00 -8.14
N ILE A 107 -4.00 5.19 -8.34
CA ILE A 107 -3.86 5.99 -9.57
C ILE A 107 -2.79 7.08 -9.40
N ASN A 108 -2.84 7.80 -8.25
CA ASN A 108 -1.98 8.95 -7.98
C ASN A 108 -0.80 8.64 -7.04
N GLY A 109 -0.56 7.35 -6.77
CA GLY A 109 0.46 6.84 -5.88
C GLY A 109 1.72 6.36 -6.59
N THR A 110 2.12 5.15 -6.30
CA THR A 110 3.39 4.52 -6.70
C THR A 110 3.70 4.65 -8.18
N VAL A 111 2.71 4.47 -9.08
CA VAL A 111 2.94 4.54 -10.53
C VAL A 111 3.46 5.91 -10.94
N LYS A 112 2.83 6.98 -10.48
CA LYS A 112 3.25 8.37 -10.80
C LYS A 112 4.58 8.74 -10.14
N VAL A 113 4.86 8.23 -8.94
CA VAL A 113 6.17 8.41 -8.31
C VAL A 113 7.27 7.72 -9.12
N LEU A 114 7.03 6.50 -9.62
CA LEU A 114 8.00 5.79 -10.46
C LEU A 114 8.23 6.50 -11.80
N GLU A 115 7.21 7.08 -12.40
CA GLU A 115 7.33 7.91 -13.59
C GLU A 115 8.21 9.15 -13.32
N TRP A 116 7.96 9.83 -12.20
CA TRP A 116 8.77 10.96 -11.76
C TRP A 116 10.22 10.53 -11.48
N MET A 117 10.44 9.45 -10.75
CA MET A 117 11.77 8.90 -10.48
C MET A 117 12.53 8.62 -11.79
N LYS A 118 11.88 7.97 -12.75
CA LYS A 118 12.46 7.71 -14.07
C LYS A 118 12.84 9.00 -14.81
N ALA A 119 11.95 10.00 -14.80
CA ALA A 119 12.19 11.28 -15.46
C ALA A 119 13.34 12.10 -14.83
N ASN A 120 13.60 11.87 -13.54
CA ASN A 120 14.65 12.57 -12.78
C ASN A 120 15.94 11.73 -12.58
N GLY A 121 16.03 10.56 -13.22
CA GLY A 121 17.22 9.71 -13.10
C GLY A 121 17.38 8.99 -11.76
N GLU A 122 16.29 8.86 -11.00
CA GLU A 122 16.24 8.25 -9.68
C GLU A 122 15.92 6.74 -9.73
N VAL A 123 16.44 6.03 -10.72
CA VAL A 123 16.18 4.59 -10.88
C VAL A 123 17.04 3.78 -9.90
N PRO A 124 16.44 3.01 -8.99
CA PRO A 124 17.18 2.19 -8.04
C PRO A 124 17.72 0.91 -8.68
N ASP A 125 18.88 0.42 -8.16
CA ASP A 125 19.41 -0.90 -8.50
C ASP A 125 18.66 -2.02 -7.77
N HIS A 126 18.19 -1.72 -6.56
CA HIS A 126 17.45 -2.66 -5.70
C HIS A 126 16.26 -1.95 -5.04
N CYS A 127 15.17 -2.66 -4.90
CA CYS A 127 13.99 -2.17 -4.19
C CYS A 127 13.54 -3.20 -3.14
N LEU A 128 13.34 -2.73 -1.91
CA LEU A 128 12.68 -3.47 -0.84
C LEU A 128 11.28 -2.89 -0.65
N VAL A 129 10.25 -3.70 -0.87
CA VAL A 129 8.85 -3.35 -0.56
C VAL A 129 8.55 -3.85 0.83
N GLY A 130 8.21 -2.96 1.74
CA GLY A 130 8.10 -3.25 3.17
C GLY A 130 6.78 -3.90 3.62
N GLU A 131 6.05 -4.52 2.70
CA GLU A 131 4.79 -5.20 2.99
C GLU A 131 4.95 -6.39 3.95
N PRO A 132 3.95 -6.64 4.81
CA PRO A 132 3.99 -7.79 5.72
C PRO A 132 3.96 -9.11 4.95
N SER A 133 4.98 -9.93 5.16
CA SER A 133 5.11 -11.22 4.46
C SER A 133 5.49 -12.38 5.38
N CYS A 134 6.04 -12.08 6.57
CA CYS A 134 6.43 -13.08 7.54
C CYS A 134 5.21 -13.76 8.18
N THR A 135 5.31 -15.07 8.44
CA THR A 135 4.23 -15.87 9.03
C THR A 135 4.45 -16.16 10.49
N ASP A 136 5.58 -16.74 10.86
CA ASP A 136 5.86 -17.22 12.21
C ASP A 136 7.00 -16.42 12.89
N ALA A 137 7.97 -15.95 12.11
CA ALA A 137 9.10 -15.18 12.63
C ALA A 137 9.54 -14.10 11.63
N LEU A 138 10.15 -13.03 12.14
CA LEU A 138 10.69 -11.96 11.30
C LEU A 138 11.74 -12.52 10.33
N GLY A 139 11.54 -12.27 9.04
CA GLY A 139 12.45 -12.69 7.97
C GLY A 139 12.30 -14.15 7.51
N ASP A 140 11.28 -14.88 7.98
CA ASP A 140 11.04 -16.26 7.54
C ASP A 140 10.50 -16.36 6.10
N THR A 141 9.89 -15.29 5.61
CA THR A 141 9.27 -15.28 4.29
C THR A 141 9.58 -14.00 3.53
N ILE A 142 10.14 -14.16 2.32
CA ILE A 142 10.38 -13.07 1.37
C ILE A 142 9.64 -13.39 0.07
N LYS A 143 8.79 -12.47 -0.38
CA LYS A 143 8.11 -12.58 -1.68
C LYS A 143 9.02 -12.00 -2.76
N ILE A 144 9.40 -12.79 -3.76
CA ILE A 144 10.27 -12.39 -4.87
C ILE A 144 9.50 -12.14 -6.17
N GLY A 145 8.18 -12.18 -6.13
CA GLY A 145 7.30 -11.93 -7.26
C GLY A 145 5.87 -11.68 -6.81
N ARG A 146 5.03 -11.29 -7.75
CA ARG A 146 3.61 -11.00 -7.50
C ARG A 146 2.72 -11.80 -8.43
N ARG A 147 1.53 -12.13 -7.95
CA ARG A 147 0.42 -12.63 -8.77
C ARG A 147 -0.39 -11.44 -9.30
N GLY A 148 -1.10 -11.64 -10.42
CA GLY A 148 -2.09 -10.69 -10.87
C GLY A 148 -3.35 -10.71 -9.99
N SER A 149 -4.12 -9.65 -10.06
CA SER A 149 -5.47 -9.54 -9.51
C SER A 149 -6.41 -9.05 -10.59
N LEU A 150 -7.62 -9.60 -10.62
CA LEU A 150 -8.69 -9.19 -11.54
C LEU A 150 -9.98 -9.06 -10.74
N SER A 151 -10.59 -7.89 -10.80
CA SER A 151 -11.91 -7.64 -10.23
C SER A 151 -12.91 -7.36 -11.36
N PHE A 152 -14.12 -7.89 -11.24
CA PHE A 152 -15.19 -7.62 -12.19
C PHE A 152 -16.52 -7.57 -11.46
N ILE A 153 -17.48 -6.86 -12.07
CA ILE A 153 -18.86 -6.79 -11.61
C ILE A 153 -19.70 -7.60 -12.57
N VAL A 154 -20.47 -8.54 -12.04
CA VAL A 154 -21.49 -9.28 -12.81
C VAL A 154 -22.83 -8.68 -12.51
N GLN A 155 -23.49 -8.16 -13.53
CA GLN A 155 -24.87 -7.67 -13.46
C GLN A 155 -25.78 -8.59 -14.25
N VAL A 156 -26.89 -8.99 -13.62
CA VAL A 156 -27.94 -9.77 -14.29
C VAL A 156 -29.24 -9.02 -14.14
N ASP A 157 -29.81 -8.61 -15.27
CA ASP A 157 -31.09 -7.92 -15.31
C ASP A 157 -32.23 -8.94 -15.31
N GLY A 158 -33.29 -8.64 -14.58
CA GLY A 158 -34.51 -9.43 -14.50
C GLY A 158 -35.75 -8.63 -14.76
N LYS A 159 -36.89 -9.27 -14.71
CA LYS A 159 -38.20 -8.64 -14.85
C LYS A 159 -39.02 -8.88 -13.58
N GLN A 160 -39.41 -7.79 -12.94
CA GLN A 160 -40.29 -7.84 -11.77
C GLN A 160 -41.70 -8.43 -12.14
N GLY A 161 -42.22 -9.27 -11.26
CA GLY A 161 -43.56 -9.83 -11.39
C GLY A 161 -44.09 -10.35 -10.05
N HIS A 162 -45.37 -10.72 -10.04
CA HIS A 162 -46.01 -11.27 -8.86
C HIS A 162 -45.57 -12.72 -8.63
N SER A 163 -45.25 -13.10 -7.39
CA SER A 163 -44.77 -14.44 -7.03
C SER A 163 -45.72 -15.59 -7.40
N ALA A 164 -47.05 -15.32 -7.45
CA ALA A 164 -48.03 -16.31 -7.89
C ALA A 164 -48.07 -16.52 -9.42
N TYR A 165 -47.39 -15.67 -10.20
CA TYR A 165 -47.34 -15.73 -11.68
C TYR A 165 -45.93 -15.70 -12.19
N PRO A 166 -45.07 -16.70 -11.83
CA PRO A 166 -43.64 -16.68 -12.16
C PRO A 166 -43.38 -16.62 -13.67
N GLN A 167 -44.30 -17.10 -14.51
CA GLN A 167 -44.20 -17.03 -15.96
C GLN A 167 -44.24 -15.60 -16.54
N GLN A 168 -44.66 -14.62 -15.73
CA GLN A 168 -44.70 -13.20 -16.12
C GLN A 168 -43.48 -12.39 -15.61
N ALA A 169 -42.64 -13.03 -14.84
CA ALA A 169 -41.43 -12.46 -14.27
C ALA A 169 -40.17 -13.13 -14.83
N ASP A 170 -39.04 -12.50 -14.62
CA ASP A 170 -37.74 -13.10 -14.85
C ASP A 170 -36.87 -12.87 -13.59
N ASN A 171 -36.63 -13.94 -12.84
CA ASN A 171 -35.84 -13.85 -11.62
C ASN A 171 -34.35 -13.94 -11.95
N PRO A 172 -33.56 -12.88 -11.71
CA PRO A 172 -32.15 -12.87 -12.06
C PRO A 172 -31.29 -13.79 -11.17
N ILE A 173 -31.75 -14.17 -9.98
CA ILE A 173 -30.98 -14.96 -9.01
C ILE A 173 -30.55 -16.33 -9.58
N PRO A 174 -31.43 -17.14 -10.20
CA PRO A 174 -31.00 -18.41 -10.79
C PRO A 174 -29.97 -18.26 -11.91
N THR A 175 -30.04 -17.16 -12.67
CA THR A 175 -29.07 -16.86 -13.75
C THR A 175 -27.74 -16.47 -13.13
N LEU A 176 -27.71 -15.59 -12.13
CA LEU A 176 -26.50 -15.21 -11.42
C LEU A 176 -25.82 -16.40 -10.75
N ALA A 177 -26.61 -17.33 -10.19
CA ALA A 177 -26.08 -18.50 -9.50
C ALA A 177 -25.46 -19.57 -10.44
N ARG A 178 -25.61 -19.41 -11.76
CA ARG A 178 -25.05 -20.34 -12.78
C ARG A 178 -23.74 -19.81 -13.39
N ILE A 179 -23.38 -18.57 -13.13
CA ILE A 179 -22.13 -17.93 -13.56
C ILE A 179 -21.01 -18.32 -12.60
#